data_909ca86c967818210aa1a9cceed82acf
#
_entry.id   909ca86c967818210aa1a9cceed82acf
#
_cell.length_a   1.000
_cell.length_b   1.000
_cell.length_c   1.000
_cell.angle_alpha   90.00
_cell.angle_beta   90.00
_cell.angle_gamma   90.00
#
_symmetry.space_group_name_H-M   'P 1'
#
loop_
_entity.id
_entity.type
_entity.pdbx_description
1 polymer ?
#
loop_
_entity_poly.entity_id
_entity_poly.type
_entity_poly.pdbx_seq_one_letter_code
_entity_poly.pdbx_strand_id
1 'polypeptide(L)'
;MKRITKFSLLLSLVLGLYFPTVFAQSNMTNEMFDLAKLKSGVKNKRISSTDPTGGNRDHLEPFKPGEKRIIADIKGTGVINHIWVTIAPPPPTLSRNDIIIRMYWDGNDYPSVESPIGPFFGQGWDERYNYASLPLSAGPENGTGLSCYFAMPFEKGARIEIENQSDRNIDAFYFYVDYLEMAKLPKDMGRFHAWYNHNLT
;
A
#
# COMPACT_ATOMS: atom_id res chain seq x y z
N MET A 1 26.36 -57.85 -32.24
CA MET A 1 25.19 -57.01 -32.02
C MET A 1 25.10 -56.56 -30.53
N LYS A 2 25.76 -55.52 -30.08
CA LYS A 2 25.59 -54.92 -28.73
C LYS A 2 26.47 -53.66 -28.60
N ARG A 3 26.27 -52.61 -29.44
CA ARG A 3 26.95 -51.33 -29.28
C ARG A 3 26.15 -50.05 -29.57
N ILE A 4 24.81 -50.17 -29.71
CA ILE A 4 23.97 -49.01 -30.09
C ILE A 4 23.19 -48.41 -28.90
N THR A 5 23.14 -49.07 -27.74
CA THR A 5 22.27 -48.66 -26.61
C THR A 5 22.90 -47.67 -25.63
N LYS A 6 24.22 -47.37 -25.74
CA LYS A 6 24.85 -46.42 -24.78
C LYS A 6 24.93 -44.97 -25.27
N PHE A 7 24.76 -44.72 -26.56
CA PHE A 7 24.82 -43.35 -27.11
C PHE A 7 23.48 -42.61 -27.02
N SER A 8 22.40 -43.35 -26.98
CA SER A 8 21.04 -42.75 -26.90
C SER A 8 20.70 -42.21 -25.50
N LEU A 9 21.30 -42.75 -24.42
CA LEU A 9 21.03 -42.34 -23.04
C LEU A 9 21.79 -41.08 -22.66
N LEU A 10 22.96 -40.81 -23.28
CA LEU A 10 23.74 -39.60 -22.99
C LEU A 10 23.16 -38.35 -23.66
N LEU A 11 22.52 -38.50 -24.81
CA LEU A 11 21.91 -37.38 -25.54
C LEU A 11 20.61 -36.88 -24.85
N SER A 12 19.90 -37.78 -24.17
CA SER A 12 18.67 -37.43 -23.41
C SER A 12 18.97 -36.68 -22.09
N LEU A 13 20.15 -36.90 -21.51
CA LEU A 13 20.55 -36.26 -20.26
C LEU A 13 21.06 -34.84 -20.48
N VAL A 14 21.61 -34.52 -21.65
CA VAL A 14 22.13 -33.17 -21.96
C VAL A 14 21.00 -32.22 -22.39
N LEU A 15 19.91 -32.72 -22.97
CA LEU A 15 18.72 -31.92 -23.33
C LEU A 15 17.83 -31.54 -22.13
N GLY A 16 17.93 -32.29 -21.02
CA GLY A 16 17.11 -32.04 -19.83
C GLY A 16 17.63 -30.89 -18.93
N LEU A 17 18.85 -30.40 -19.12
CA LEU A 17 19.49 -29.39 -18.23
C LEU A 17 19.41 -27.95 -18.74
N TYR A 18 18.83 -27.69 -19.90
CA TYR A 18 18.85 -26.37 -20.53
C TYR A 18 17.52 -25.58 -20.46
N PHE A 19 16.47 -26.06 -19.81
CA PHE A 19 15.13 -25.45 -19.93
C PHE A 19 14.60 -24.61 -18.74
N PRO A 20 15.21 -24.47 -17.55
CA PRO A 20 14.58 -23.64 -16.52
C PRO A 20 15.00 -22.17 -16.49
N THR A 21 16.02 -21.75 -17.24
CA THR A 21 16.56 -20.38 -17.06
C THR A 21 15.99 -19.32 -17.99
N VAL A 22 15.31 -19.70 -19.06
CA VAL A 22 14.80 -18.74 -20.06
C VAL A 22 13.42 -18.16 -19.65
N PHE A 23 12.62 -18.87 -18.88
CA PHE A 23 11.28 -18.41 -18.50
C PHE A 23 11.28 -17.34 -17.40
N ALA A 24 12.23 -17.33 -16.48
CA ALA A 24 12.27 -16.36 -15.39
C ALA A 24 12.70 -14.97 -15.87
N GLN A 25 13.60 -14.89 -16.83
CA GLN A 25 14.13 -13.62 -17.33
C GLN A 25 13.18 -12.89 -18.31
N SER A 26 12.35 -13.62 -19.04
CA SER A 26 11.36 -13.03 -19.95
C SER A 26 10.18 -12.39 -19.21
N ASN A 27 9.82 -12.90 -18.04
CA ASN A 27 8.71 -12.35 -17.26
C ASN A 27 9.10 -11.05 -16.56
N MET A 28 10.30 -10.92 -16.00
CA MET A 28 10.75 -9.68 -15.35
C MET A 28 10.88 -8.49 -16.30
N THR A 29 11.35 -8.72 -17.53
CA THR A 29 11.43 -7.67 -18.55
C THR A 29 10.04 -7.21 -18.99
N ASN A 30 9.05 -8.10 -19.05
CA ASN A 30 7.68 -7.73 -19.41
C ASN A 30 6.99 -6.90 -18.33
N GLU A 31 7.20 -7.20 -17.05
CA GLU A 31 6.59 -6.44 -15.93
C GLU A 31 7.07 -4.99 -15.89
N MET A 32 8.36 -4.73 -16.10
CA MET A 32 8.89 -3.36 -16.17
C MET A 32 8.35 -2.58 -17.38
N PHE A 33 8.19 -3.21 -18.55
CA PHE A 33 7.55 -2.60 -19.71
C PHE A 33 6.06 -2.35 -19.47
N ASP A 34 5.39 -3.18 -18.69
CA ASP A 34 3.96 -3.01 -18.38
C ASP A 34 3.67 -1.75 -17.58
N LEU A 35 4.65 -1.23 -16.83
CA LEU A 35 4.54 0.06 -16.13
C LEU A 35 4.41 1.25 -17.10
N ALA A 36 4.97 1.14 -18.29
CA ALA A 36 4.91 2.19 -19.33
C ALA A 36 3.68 2.09 -20.24
N LYS A 37 2.90 1.01 -20.14
CA LYS A 37 1.71 0.81 -21.00
C LYS A 37 0.56 1.68 -20.54
N LEU A 38 -0.03 2.43 -21.47
CA LEU A 38 -1.31 3.09 -21.26
C LEU A 38 -2.42 2.05 -21.17
N LYS A 39 -3.11 2.01 -20.02
CA LYS A 39 -4.23 1.09 -19.80
C LYS A 39 -5.52 1.78 -20.23
N SER A 40 -6.12 1.31 -21.33
CA SER A 40 -7.41 1.83 -21.80
C SER A 40 -8.50 1.60 -20.73
N GLY A 41 -9.35 2.63 -20.52
CA GLY A 41 -10.45 2.56 -19.56
C GLY A 41 -10.04 2.67 -18.08
N VAL A 42 -8.77 2.97 -17.80
CA VAL A 42 -8.26 3.23 -16.46
C VAL A 42 -7.92 4.71 -16.30
N LYS A 43 -8.37 5.34 -15.22
CA LYS A 43 -8.05 6.72 -14.87
C LYS A 43 -7.29 6.78 -13.57
N ASN A 44 -6.18 7.53 -13.56
CA ASN A 44 -5.49 7.87 -12.33
C ASN A 44 -6.23 8.98 -11.59
N LYS A 45 -6.47 8.78 -10.31
CA LYS A 45 -7.15 9.70 -9.41
C LYS A 45 -6.34 9.90 -8.14
N ARG A 46 -6.51 11.04 -7.50
CA ARG A 46 -5.94 11.36 -6.19
C ARG A 46 -6.96 12.04 -5.31
N ILE A 47 -7.01 11.62 -4.05
CA ILE A 47 -7.59 12.37 -2.93
C ILE A 47 -6.42 12.79 -2.05
N SER A 48 -6.42 14.04 -1.61
CA SER A 48 -5.30 14.58 -0.83
C SER A 48 -5.75 15.69 0.11
N SER A 49 -4.86 16.07 1.01
CA SER A 49 -5.02 17.24 1.87
C SER A 49 -4.64 18.57 1.20
N THR A 50 -4.46 18.57 -0.13
CA THR A 50 -4.10 19.77 -0.90
C THR A 50 -5.11 20.89 -0.69
N ASP A 51 -4.62 22.11 -0.45
CA ASP A 51 -5.42 23.31 -0.37
C ASP A 51 -6.08 23.63 -1.74
N PRO A 52 -7.41 23.52 -1.87
CA PRO A 52 -8.09 23.75 -3.14
C PRO A 52 -8.02 25.22 -3.60
N THR A 53 -7.64 26.13 -2.71
CA THR A 53 -7.49 27.55 -3.03
C THR A 53 -6.12 27.92 -3.61
N GLY A 54 -5.14 27.00 -3.49
CA GLY A 54 -3.74 27.23 -3.85
C GLY A 54 -2.99 28.09 -2.80
N GLY A 55 -3.54 28.24 -1.60
CA GLY A 55 -2.98 29.05 -0.53
C GLY A 55 -1.89 28.36 0.31
N ASN A 56 -1.41 27.17 -0.13
CA ASN A 56 -0.36 26.40 0.56
C ASN A 56 -0.73 25.92 1.99
N ARG A 57 -2.02 25.67 2.22
CA ARG A 57 -2.54 25.11 3.46
C ARG A 57 -2.87 23.61 3.24
N ASP A 58 -1.86 22.85 2.86
CA ASP A 58 -1.98 21.49 2.33
C ASP A 58 -2.15 20.40 3.39
N HIS A 59 -2.70 20.72 4.55
CA HIS A 59 -2.97 19.78 5.65
C HIS A 59 -4.41 19.86 6.12
N LEU A 60 -4.89 18.77 6.70
CA LEU A 60 -6.17 18.82 7.42
C LEU A 60 -6.03 19.67 8.69
N GLU A 61 -7.10 20.37 9.02
CA GLU A 61 -7.23 21.08 10.29
C GLU A 61 -6.92 20.14 11.48
N PRO A 62 -6.42 20.66 12.61
CA PRO A 62 -6.05 19.81 13.73
C PRO A 62 -7.14 18.83 14.16
N PHE A 63 -6.74 17.58 14.43
CA PHE A 63 -7.64 16.56 14.99
C PHE A 63 -7.52 16.57 16.49
N LYS A 64 -8.64 16.72 17.18
CA LYS A 64 -8.69 16.64 18.64
C LYS A 64 -8.58 15.19 19.12
N PRO A 65 -8.20 14.98 20.40
CA PRO A 65 -8.32 13.68 21.04
C PRO A 65 -9.71 13.06 20.86
N GLY A 66 -9.75 11.77 20.48
CA GLY A 66 -10.97 11.02 20.21
C GLY A 66 -11.65 11.32 18.86
N GLU A 67 -11.14 12.27 18.09
CA GLU A 67 -11.75 12.65 16.82
C GLU A 67 -11.46 11.62 15.73
N LYS A 68 -12.50 11.33 14.91
CA LYS A 68 -12.42 10.49 13.72
C LYS A 68 -12.71 11.32 12.48
N ARG A 69 -11.94 11.11 11.42
CA ARG A 69 -12.14 11.73 10.10
C ARG A 69 -12.01 10.75 8.97
N ILE A 70 -12.93 10.83 8.03
CA ILE A 70 -12.82 10.15 6.75
C ILE A 70 -11.91 10.99 5.87
N ILE A 71 -10.76 10.41 5.46
CA ILE A 71 -9.79 11.06 4.57
C ILE A 71 -9.99 10.67 3.11
N ALA A 72 -10.67 9.54 2.85
CA ALA A 72 -11.06 9.13 1.51
C ALA A 72 -12.40 8.39 1.56
N ASP A 73 -13.32 8.76 0.65
CA ASP A 73 -14.59 8.06 0.41
C ASP A 73 -14.78 7.94 -1.11
N ILE A 74 -14.31 6.82 -1.65
CA ILE A 74 -14.26 6.53 -3.08
C ILE A 74 -15.48 5.68 -3.44
N LYS A 75 -16.20 6.07 -4.48
CA LYS A 75 -17.33 5.30 -5.03
C LYS A 75 -16.94 4.62 -6.33
N GLY A 76 -17.54 3.47 -6.60
CA GLY A 76 -17.31 2.70 -7.82
C GLY A 76 -16.18 1.69 -7.68
N THR A 77 -15.62 1.27 -8.80
CA THR A 77 -14.64 0.20 -8.90
C THR A 77 -13.24 0.77 -9.11
N GLY A 78 -12.27 0.22 -8.38
CA GLY A 78 -10.89 0.67 -8.52
C GLY A 78 -9.87 -0.11 -7.71
N VAL A 79 -8.66 0.43 -7.68
CA VAL A 79 -7.54 -0.09 -6.89
C VAL A 79 -6.80 1.09 -6.29
N ILE A 80 -6.75 1.22 -4.96
CA ILE A 80 -5.79 2.12 -4.31
C ILE A 80 -4.42 1.48 -4.52
N ASN A 81 -3.46 2.27 -5.03
CA ASN A 81 -2.13 1.79 -5.38
C ASN A 81 -1.00 2.58 -4.71
N HIS A 82 -1.33 3.67 -4.03
CA HIS A 82 -0.39 4.42 -3.22
C HIS A 82 -1.11 5.21 -2.12
N ILE A 83 -0.57 5.14 -0.91
CA ILE A 83 -0.95 5.99 0.22
C ILE A 83 0.33 6.61 0.76
N TRP A 84 0.35 7.93 0.90
CA TRP A 84 1.42 8.66 1.54
C TRP A 84 0.86 9.52 2.66
N VAL A 85 1.55 9.56 3.80
CA VAL A 85 1.17 10.41 4.93
C VAL A 85 2.39 11.02 5.60
N THR A 86 2.22 12.21 6.17
CA THR A 86 3.10 12.77 7.21
C THR A 86 2.29 13.51 8.26
N ILE A 87 2.77 13.50 9.50
CA ILE A 87 1.98 13.88 10.67
C ILE A 87 2.82 14.79 11.57
N ALA A 88 2.22 15.86 12.06
CA ALA A 88 2.80 16.74 13.06
C ALA A 88 1.89 16.86 14.31
N PRO A 89 2.48 16.97 15.50
CA PRO A 89 3.91 16.89 15.79
C PRO A 89 4.45 15.47 15.64
N PRO A 90 5.77 15.31 15.41
CA PRO A 90 6.36 13.97 15.32
C PRO A 90 6.55 13.33 16.70
N PRO A 91 6.78 12.00 16.79
CA PRO A 91 7.26 11.36 17.99
C PRO A 91 8.57 12.03 18.54
N PRO A 92 8.79 12.08 19.84
CA PRO A 92 7.95 11.50 20.90
C PRO A 92 6.75 12.37 21.33
N THR A 93 6.54 13.53 20.73
CA THR A 93 5.45 14.44 21.15
C THR A 93 4.07 13.86 20.86
N LEU A 94 3.90 13.22 19.71
CA LEU A 94 2.68 12.48 19.33
C LEU A 94 3.08 11.10 18.84
N SER A 95 2.65 10.07 19.55
CA SER A 95 2.90 8.67 19.17
C SER A 95 2.12 8.30 17.91
N ARG A 96 2.80 7.66 16.96
CA ARG A 96 2.14 7.05 15.79
C ARG A 96 1.35 5.78 16.14
N ASN A 97 1.55 5.24 17.35
CA ASN A 97 0.78 4.11 17.85
C ASN A 97 -0.61 4.54 18.36
N ASP A 98 -0.82 5.81 18.64
CA ASP A 98 -2.09 6.36 19.10
C ASP A 98 -2.96 6.94 17.96
N ILE A 99 -2.50 6.83 16.73
CA ILE A 99 -3.23 7.24 15.54
C ILE A 99 -3.65 5.99 14.78
N ILE A 100 -4.94 5.74 14.67
CA ILE A 100 -5.46 4.52 14.06
C ILE A 100 -5.92 4.79 12.63
N ILE A 101 -5.47 3.96 11.71
CA ILE A 101 -5.97 3.92 10.33
C ILE A 101 -6.94 2.75 10.18
N ARG A 102 -8.13 3.03 9.62
CA ARG A 102 -9.11 2.01 9.23
C ARG A 102 -9.45 2.12 7.76
N MET A 103 -9.60 0.97 7.11
CA MET A 103 -10.03 0.92 5.72
C MET A 103 -11.18 -0.07 5.56
N TYR A 104 -12.15 0.34 4.75
CA TYR A 104 -13.39 -0.40 4.52
C TYR A 104 -13.58 -0.57 3.02
N TRP A 105 -13.90 -1.79 2.59
CA TRP A 105 -14.15 -2.10 1.19
C TRP A 105 -15.61 -2.44 0.93
N ASP A 106 -16.12 -1.97 -0.21
CA ASP A 106 -17.38 -2.40 -0.80
C ASP A 106 -18.63 -2.18 0.05
N GLY A 107 -18.58 -1.21 0.96
CA GLY A 107 -19.70 -0.86 1.85
C GLY A 107 -19.82 -1.74 3.09
N ASN A 108 -18.78 -2.50 3.43
CA ASN A 108 -18.77 -3.25 4.69
C ASN A 108 -18.76 -2.31 5.90
N ASP A 109 -19.49 -2.68 6.95
CA ASP A 109 -19.58 -1.93 8.21
C ASP A 109 -18.33 -2.15 9.09
N TYR A 110 -17.66 -3.29 8.92
CA TYR A 110 -16.42 -3.63 9.64
C TYR A 110 -15.18 -3.31 8.81
N PRO A 111 -14.12 -2.74 9.43
CA PRO A 111 -12.90 -2.43 8.72
C PRO A 111 -12.19 -3.73 8.29
N SER A 112 -11.67 -3.74 7.08
CA SER A 112 -10.75 -4.79 6.61
C SER A 112 -9.31 -4.50 7.01
N VAL A 113 -9.02 -3.24 7.31
CA VAL A 113 -7.74 -2.79 7.86
C VAL A 113 -8.02 -2.01 9.13
N GLU A 114 -7.37 -2.40 10.22
CA GLU A 114 -7.33 -1.65 11.46
C GLU A 114 -5.96 -1.80 12.11
N SER A 115 -5.23 -0.70 12.21
CA SER A 115 -3.87 -0.70 12.75
C SER A 115 -3.49 0.69 13.23
N PRO A 116 -2.61 0.80 14.24
CA PRO A 116 -1.87 2.01 14.46
C PRO A 116 -1.07 2.40 13.21
N ILE A 117 -0.95 3.70 12.95
CA ILE A 117 -0.38 4.18 11.69
C ILE A 117 1.12 3.87 11.57
N GLY A 118 1.87 3.93 12.68
CA GLY A 118 3.28 3.53 12.69
C GLY A 118 3.48 2.08 12.26
N PRO A 119 2.89 1.09 12.96
CA PRO A 119 2.94 -0.31 12.57
C PRO A 119 2.42 -0.60 11.16
N PHE A 120 1.32 0.05 10.73
CA PHE A 120 0.81 -0.12 9.37
C PHE A 120 1.85 0.22 8.30
N PHE A 121 2.61 1.29 8.51
CA PHE A 121 3.67 1.70 7.61
C PHE A 121 5.06 1.13 7.97
N GLY A 122 5.13 0.08 8.78
CA GLY A 122 6.36 -0.64 9.09
C GLY A 122 7.27 0.06 10.11
N GLN A 123 6.80 1.08 10.82
CA GLN A 123 7.50 1.70 11.94
C GLN A 123 6.89 1.22 13.26
N GLY A 124 7.43 0.13 13.81
CA GLY A 124 7.02 -0.44 15.09
C GLY A 124 7.65 0.28 16.28
N TRP A 125 7.22 -0.08 17.50
CA TRP A 125 7.76 0.37 18.79
C TRP A 125 7.78 1.88 19.01
N ASP A 126 6.96 2.64 18.28
CA ASP A 126 6.92 4.10 18.27
C ASP A 126 8.26 4.75 17.86
N GLU A 127 9.08 4.02 17.14
CA GLU A 127 10.36 4.50 16.64
C GLU A 127 10.25 5.02 15.21
N ARG A 128 11.08 6.02 14.91
CA ARG A 128 11.20 6.60 13.58
C ARG A 128 12.53 6.21 12.96
N TYR A 129 12.50 5.68 11.77
CA TYR A 129 13.70 5.34 11.00
C TYR A 129 13.40 5.35 9.50
N ASN A 130 14.46 5.62 8.72
CA ASN A 130 14.39 5.49 7.27
C ASN A 130 14.48 4.03 6.90
N TYR A 131 13.63 3.59 6.00
CA TYR A 131 13.74 2.27 5.37
C TYR A 131 13.04 2.27 4.01
N ALA A 132 13.37 1.30 3.18
CA ALA A 132 12.71 1.03 1.91
C ALA A 132 12.54 -0.47 1.71
N SER A 133 11.36 -0.85 1.31
CA SER A 133 10.99 -2.18 0.83
C SER A 133 10.15 -2.04 -0.42
N LEU A 134 9.75 -3.14 -1.04
CA LEU A 134 8.89 -3.09 -2.23
C LEU A 134 7.52 -2.45 -1.91
N PRO A 135 6.78 -2.88 -0.87
CA PRO A 135 5.44 -2.34 -0.61
C PRO A 135 5.40 -1.14 0.34
N LEU A 136 6.42 -0.93 1.16
CA LEU A 136 6.41 0.10 2.19
C LEU A 136 7.74 0.85 2.23
N SER A 137 7.70 2.14 2.52
CA SER A 137 8.90 2.92 2.79
C SER A 137 8.63 4.05 3.77
N ALA A 138 9.67 4.49 4.45
CA ALA A 138 9.67 5.66 5.32
C ALA A 138 10.91 6.51 5.06
N GLY A 139 10.74 7.80 4.86
CA GLY A 139 11.80 8.76 4.54
C GLY A 139 11.24 10.11 4.14
N PRO A 140 12.08 11.14 4.04
CA PRO A 140 13.42 11.27 4.60
C PRO A 140 13.42 11.55 6.12
N GLU A 141 14.53 12.02 6.66
CA GLU A 141 14.65 12.57 8.03
C GLU A 141 14.01 11.69 9.12
N ASN A 142 14.59 10.52 9.34
CA ASN A 142 14.08 9.55 10.30
C ASN A 142 12.65 9.07 9.99
N GLY A 143 12.34 8.87 8.71
CA GLY A 143 11.07 8.33 8.30
C GLY A 143 9.88 9.24 8.56
N THR A 144 10.02 10.53 8.28
CA THR A 144 8.95 11.52 8.47
C THR A 144 7.77 11.25 7.55
N GLY A 145 8.02 11.02 6.26
CA GLY A 145 7.01 10.61 5.30
C GLY A 145 6.88 9.08 5.25
N LEU A 146 5.68 8.59 5.21
CA LEU A 146 5.33 7.17 5.19
C LEU A 146 4.62 6.84 3.89
N SER A 147 5.07 5.80 3.18
CA SER A 147 4.49 5.38 1.91
C SER A 147 4.08 3.92 1.93
N CYS A 148 2.93 3.63 1.33
CA CYS A 148 2.41 2.29 1.13
C CYS A 148 2.03 2.11 -0.34
N TYR A 149 2.54 1.06 -0.98
CA TYR A 149 2.30 0.70 -2.38
C TYR A 149 1.56 -0.64 -2.53
N PHE A 150 0.99 -1.17 -1.46
CA PHE A 150 0.11 -2.33 -1.58
C PHE A 150 -1.08 -2.01 -2.48
N ALA A 151 -1.37 -2.91 -3.41
CA ALA A 151 -2.59 -2.82 -4.20
C ALA A 151 -3.80 -3.20 -3.34
N MET A 152 -4.81 -2.32 -3.29
CA MET A 152 -6.03 -2.48 -2.49
C MET A 152 -7.26 -2.39 -3.40
N PRO A 153 -7.70 -3.51 -4.01
CA PRO A 153 -8.84 -3.52 -4.92
C PRO A 153 -10.17 -3.37 -4.19
N PHE A 154 -11.13 -2.70 -4.85
CA PHE A 154 -12.52 -2.56 -4.41
C PHE A 154 -13.47 -2.52 -5.62
N GLU A 155 -14.71 -3.01 -5.47
CA GLU A 155 -15.71 -3.05 -6.55
C GLU A 155 -16.82 -2.01 -6.41
N LYS A 156 -17.22 -1.69 -5.17
CA LYS A 156 -18.33 -0.76 -4.90
C LYS A 156 -17.84 0.54 -4.27
N GLY A 157 -16.69 0.50 -3.64
CA GLY A 157 -16.11 1.67 -3.00
C GLY A 157 -15.04 1.34 -1.97
N ALA A 158 -14.30 2.38 -1.56
CA ALA A 158 -13.28 2.32 -0.53
C ALA A 158 -13.43 3.53 0.40
N ARG A 159 -13.39 3.31 1.71
CA ARG A 159 -13.37 4.36 2.72
C ARG A 159 -12.15 4.21 3.60
N ILE A 160 -11.45 5.32 3.83
CA ILE A 160 -10.30 5.38 4.76
C ILE A 160 -10.63 6.39 5.84
N GLU A 161 -10.46 5.97 7.08
CA GLU A 161 -10.72 6.75 8.29
C GLU A 161 -9.45 6.82 9.15
N ILE A 162 -9.19 7.98 9.73
CA ILE A 162 -8.16 8.20 10.74
C ILE A 162 -8.83 8.57 12.05
N GLU A 163 -8.39 7.96 13.14
CA GLU A 163 -8.81 8.28 14.51
C GLU A 163 -7.60 8.70 15.34
N ASN A 164 -7.74 9.80 16.06
CA ASN A 164 -6.77 10.24 17.05
C ASN A 164 -7.14 9.68 18.43
N GLN A 165 -6.44 8.63 18.88
CA GLN A 165 -6.64 8.02 20.20
C GLN A 165 -5.65 8.57 21.26
N SER A 166 -4.80 9.54 20.89
CA SER A 166 -3.90 10.20 21.83
C SER A 166 -4.62 11.21 22.72
N ASP A 167 -3.91 11.70 23.72
CA ASP A 167 -4.34 12.81 24.58
C ASP A 167 -3.98 14.21 24.01
N ARG A 168 -3.45 14.27 22.78
CA ARG A 168 -2.96 15.47 22.12
C ARG A 168 -3.62 15.70 20.77
N ASN A 169 -3.57 16.93 20.28
CA ASN A 169 -3.97 17.19 18.91
C ASN A 169 -2.97 16.62 17.91
N ILE A 170 -3.48 16.12 16.79
CA ILE A 170 -2.71 16.04 15.56
C ILE A 170 -2.79 17.42 14.93
N ASP A 171 -1.68 18.20 14.97
CA ASP A 171 -1.68 19.59 14.53
C ASP A 171 -1.76 19.73 13.01
N ALA A 172 -1.14 18.80 12.29
CA ALA A 172 -1.23 18.74 10.85
C ALA A 172 -1.17 17.28 10.34
N PHE A 173 -2.05 16.93 9.44
CA PHE A 173 -2.09 15.64 8.79
C PHE A 173 -2.10 15.85 7.27
N TYR A 174 -0.97 15.53 6.63
CA TYR A 174 -0.83 15.58 5.18
C TYR A 174 -0.99 14.19 4.61
N PHE A 175 -1.70 14.06 3.50
CA PHE A 175 -1.88 12.76 2.86
C PHE A 175 -2.11 12.83 1.36
N TYR A 176 -1.74 11.74 0.69
CA TYR A 176 -2.18 11.37 -0.65
C TYR A 176 -2.77 9.97 -0.61
N VAL A 177 -3.88 9.77 -1.30
CA VAL A 177 -4.46 8.48 -1.64
C VAL A 177 -4.61 8.44 -3.15
N ASP A 178 -3.70 7.73 -3.81
CA ASP A 178 -3.74 7.53 -5.26
C ASP A 178 -4.46 6.24 -5.59
N TYR A 179 -5.33 6.28 -6.58
CA TYR A 179 -6.07 5.11 -7.00
C TYR A 179 -6.35 5.10 -8.51
N LEU A 180 -6.53 3.90 -9.02
CA LEU A 180 -6.98 3.63 -10.37
C LEU A 180 -8.49 3.45 -10.35
N GLU A 181 -9.21 4.33 -11.07
CA GLU A 181 -10.64 4.15 -11.36
C GLU A 181 -10.79 3.33 -12.63
N MET A 182 -11.65 2.33 -12.61
CA MET A 182 -11.89 1.45 -13.75
C MET A 182 -13.33 0.92 -13.76
N ALA A 183 -13.81 0.51 -14.93
CA ALA A 183 -15.18 0.01 -15.06
C ALA A 183 -15.39 -1.36 -14.37
N LYS A 184 -14.34 -2.17 -14.27
CA LYS A 184 -14.37 -3.54 -13.72
C LYS A 184 -12.99 -3.95 -13.26
N LEU A 185 -12.91 -4.66 -12.12
CA LEU A 185 -11.67 -5.33 -11.70
C LEU A 185 -11.34 -6.51 -12.62
N PRO A 186 -10.05 -6.83 -12.79
CA PRO A 186 -9.64 -8.14 -13.29
C PRO A 186 -10.29 -9.25 -12.47
N LYS A 187 -10.45 -10.44 -13.07
CA LYS A 187 -10.94 -11.60 -12.35
C LYS A 187 -9.99 -11.99 -11.22
N ASP A 188 -10.52 -12.59 -10.19
CA ASP A 188 -9.77 -13.18 -9.07
C ASP A 188 -8.96 -12.18 -8.23
N MET A 189 -9.42 -10.92 -8.17
CA MET A 189 -8.83 -9.90 -7.30
C MET A 189 -9.41 -10.00 -5.88
N GLY A 190 -8.52 -10.28 -4.91
CA GLY A 190 -8.85 -10.26 -3.48
C GLY A 190 -9.04 -8.85 -2.92
N ARG A 191 -9.34 -8.77 -1.63
CA ARG A 191 -9.35 -7.52 -0.85
C ARG A 191 -8.15 -7.50 0.09
N PHE A 192 -7.58 -6.32 0.30
CA PHE A 192 -6.46 -6.15 1.23
C PHE A 192 -6.96 -6.16 2.67
N HIS A 193 -6.29 -6.91 3.54
CA HIS A 193 -6.57 -6.99 4.96
C HIS A 193 -5.28 -6.80 5.76
N ALA A 194 -5.37 -6.04 6.85
CA ALA A 194 -4.28 -5.86 7.80
C ALA A 194 -4.86 -5.58 9.20
N TRP A 195 -4.48 -6.40 10.17
CA TRP A 195 -4.91 -6.26 11.56
C TRP A 195 -3.72 -6.21 12.48
N TYR A 196 -3.72 -5.22 13.34
CA TYR A 196 -2.75 -5.12 14.41
C TYR A 196 -3.29 -5.82 15.66
N ASN A 197 -2.48 -6.68 16.24
CA ASN A 197 -2.78 -7.33 17.51
C ASN A 197 -1.61 -7.13 18.48
N HIS A 198 -1.90 -6.61 19.65
CA HIS A 198 -0.93 -6.42 20.72
C HIS A 198 -1.41 -7.21 21.94
N ASN A 199 -0.73 -8.32 22.22
CA ASN A 199 -0.95 -9.08 23.45
C ASN A 199 0.05 -8.60 24.50
N LEU A 200 -0.44 -8.19 25.66
CA LEU A 200 0.39 -8.05 26.86
C LEU A 200 0.72 -9.47 27.33
N THR A 201 2.00 -9.85 27.24
CA THR A 201 2.52 -11.08 27.80
C THR A 201 2.91 -10.87 29.24
#